data_1d377974f4ed28085646a8a11ba83bfb
#
_entry.id   1d377974f4ed28085646a8a11ba83bfb
#
_cell.length_a   1.000
_cell.length_b   1.000
_cell.length_c   1.000
_cell.angle_alpha   90.00
_cell.angle_beta   90.00
_cell.angle_gamma   90.00
#
_symmetry.space_group_name_H-M   'P 1'
#
loop_
_entity.id
_entity.type
_entity.pdbx_description
1 polymer ?
#
loop_
_entity_poly.entity_id
_entity_poly.type
_entity_poly.pdbx_seq_one_letter_code
_entity_poly.pdbx_strand_id
1 'polypeptide(L)'
;KNGADELEKVWVSIGGKDELGEKKGTPVLKMNVKATQYYDEVYMSVDNGNSYVNVSDESDESQNILEQLKPEEGIQDKVVENVKVYLKNSEDKSGNTVTEVTNLTDWLHIDNEAPRAVIKDYDTTKYSDAFESLSFNMFKNEIYTAEISVSDTSGDSVEGSGLHNTTTQKYCVYEMGTDETALKLDKDAVKSIIEKVDSGQEQSWSKLEFDKNGKDEITVGKAKDKEAAENNYLILVKTIDNTGNEAVYASNGIVVDVTSPKVECTFDTSKDGGYVSEKDGILCYQGDAKYELKIEDPEEYFSSISKLEVIVSKDGETITPTTKEFDADETYEDSYIIEWPTSESGFSYEELKNKSSIVVKGVVSANKGTINGVGTNKSKIKIKAYDTAGNVSETIEQQLAFDTKAPEISVSFENKNGDPITQKDEFSYYQDTTVMVIKYTDRNFPVGEEYKDNLYFILKREEDDQERKVMLEGLEKEGITYEIEDEEGKNSFENYTDNRVVTVKLTFDDQDKYEIKPYCVDMFGNEGTTEETYKFAVDTEAPVIEYTYEYLDADNKRK
;
A
#
# COMPACT_ATOMS: atom_id res chain seq x y z
N LYS A 1 -37.07 64.40 -18.92
CA LYS A 1 -36.02 65.16 -18.22
C LYS A 1 -36.46 65.30 -16.78
N ASN A 2 -36.36 64.32 -16.05
CA ASN A 2 -36.42 64.37 -14.61
C ASN A 2 -35.64 63.20 -14.07
N GLY A 3 -34.66 63.49 -13.26
CA GLY A 3 -34.02 62.53 -12.45
C GLY A 3 -33.01 61.66 -13.24
N ALA A 4 -31.78 61.76 -12.84
CA ALA A 4 -30.77 60.77 -13.19
C ALA A 4 -31.19 59.43 -12.58
N ASP A 5 -32.07 58.69 -13.31
CA ASP A 5 -32.06 57.24 -13.13
C ASP A 5 -30.69 56.77 -13.63
N GLU A 6 -29.93 56.13 -12.80
CA GLU A 6 -28.73 55.38 -13.20
C GLU A 6 -29.18 54.54 -14.37
N LEU A 7 -28.59 54.75 -15.56
CA LEU A 7 -28.81 53.88 -16.71
C LEU A 7 -28.44 52.47 -16.30
N GLU A 8 -29.40 51.57 -16.28
CA GLU A 8 -29.12 50.16 -16.03
C GLU A 8 -28.00 49.68 -16.95
N LYS A 9 -26.98 49.05 -16.42
CA LYS A 9 -25.91 48.46 -17.17
C LYS A 9 -26.49 47.37 -18.10
N VAL A 10 -26.21 47.42 -19.36
CA VAL A 10 -26.62 46.42 -20.34
C VAL A 10 -25.39 45.60 -20.70
N TRP A 11 -25.45 44.32 -20.39
CA TRP A 11 -24.42 43.36 -20.72
C TRP A 11 -24.78 42.60 -22.01
N VAL A 12 -23.79 42.35 -22.86
CA VAL A 12 -23.94 41.59 -24.11
C VAL A 12 -22.77 40.66 -24.33
N SER A 13 -23.01 39.48 -24.89
CA SER A 13 -21.97 38.59 -25.39
C SER A 13 -21.83 38.73 -26.91
N ILE A 14 -20.59 38.83 -27.36
CA ILE A 14 -20.28 38.96 -28.80
C ILE A 14 -19.34 37.81 -29.17
N GLY A 15 -19.86 36.83 -29.93
CA GLY A 15 -19.07 35.68 -30.37
C GLY A 15 -18.79 34.67 -29.28
N GLY A 16 -19.59 34.65 -28.18
CA GLY A 16 -19.54 33.61 -27.15
C GLY A 16 -19.73 32.22 -27.74
N LYS A 17 -19.22 31.24 -27.03
CA LYS A 17 -19.38 29.82 -27.37
C LYS A 17 -20.36 29.16 -26.42
N ASP A 18 -21.02 28.10 -26.87
CA ASP A 18 -21.81 27.23 -25.99
C ASP A 18 -20.92 26.29 -25.17
N GLU A 19 -21.55 25.44 -24.38
CA GLU A 19 -20.84 24.48 -23.50
C GLU A 19 -19.97 23.45 -24.22
N LEU A 20 -20.24 23.21 -25.50
CA LEU A 20 -19.48 22.30 -26.37
C LEU A 20 -18.42 23.00 -27.20
N GLY A 21 -18.29 24.35 -27.04
CA GLY A 21 -17.31 25.16 -27.75
C GLY A 21 -17.80 25.65 -29.14
N GLU A 22 -19.10 25.44 -29.48
CA GLU A 22 -19.69 25.93 -30.73
C GLU A 22 -20.07 27.41 -30.63
N LYS A 23 -19.86 28.17 -31.71
CA LYS A 23 -20.16 29.62 -31.71
C LYS A 23 -21.64 29.89 -31.57
N LYS A 24 -22.01 30.69 -30.60
CA LYS A 24 -23.37 31.27 -30.52
C LYS A 24 -23.53 32.41 -31.51
N GLY A 25 -24.75 32.62 -31.95
CA GLY A 25 -25.07 33.78 -32.81
C GLY A 25 -24.81 35.09 -32.08
N THR A 26 -24.19 36.04 -32.76
CA THR A 26 -23.97 37.40 -32.22
C THR A 26 -25.32 38.11 -32.09
N PRO A 27 -25.68 38.63 -30.89
CA PRO A 27 -26.88 39.45 -30.76
C PRO A 27 -26.79 40.71 -31.65
N VAL A 28 -27.93 41.20 -32.12
CA VAL A 28 -27.97 42.38 -32.99
C VAL A 28 -28.39 43.60 -32.17
N LEU A 29 -27.45 44.52 -31.97
CA LEU A 29 -27.76 45.84 -31.44
C LEU A 29 -27.93 46.84 -32.59
N LYS A 30 -29.18 47.13 -32.94
CA LYS A 30 -29.50 48.10 -33.99
C LYS A 30 -29.48 49.51 -33.45
N MET A 31 -28.67 50.34 -34.04
CA MET A 31 -28.68 51.77 -33.78
C MET A 31 -29.57 52.46 -34.82
N ASN A 32 -30.64 53.08 -34.37
CA ASN A 32 -31.48 53.91 -35.24
C ASN A 32 -30.90 55.32 -35.30
N VAL A 33 -30.11 55.58 -36.31
CA VAL A 33 -29.64 56.92 -36.61
C VAL A 33 -30.69 57.61 -37.42
N LYS A 34 -31.42 58.53 -36.83
CA LYS A 34 -32.29 59.43 -37.60
C LYS A 34 -31.40 60.51 -38.23
N ALA A 35 -30.98 60.27 -39.42
CA ALA A 35 -30.34 61.33 -40.21
C ALA A 35 -31.31 62.49 -40.36
N THR A 36 -30.87 63.65 -39.97
CA THR A 36 -31.63 64.86 -40.24
C THR A 36 -31.54 65.09 -41.77
N GLN A 37 -32.49 65.80 -42.32
CA GLN A 37 -32.53 66.14 -43.77
C GLN A 37 -31.27 66.88 -44.24
N TYR A 38 -30.34 67.21 -43.38
CA TYR A 38 -29.17 68.00 -43.66
C TYR A 38 -27.89 67.19 -43.69
N TYR A 39 -27.88 65.89 -43.33
CA TYR A 39 -26.72 65.04 -43.34
C TYR A 39 -26.92 63.87 -44.31
N ASP A 40 -25.95 63.65 -45.18
CA ASP A 40 -25.97 62.60 -46.18
C ASP A 40 -25.31 61.32 -45.68
N GLU A 41 -24.30 61.45 -44.82
CA GLU A 41 -23.55 60.32 -44.30
C GLU A 41 -23.32 60.44 -42.79
N VAL A 42 -23.45 59.34 -42.08
CA VAL A 42 -23.13 59.22 -40.64
C VAL A 42 -22.14 58.08 -40.49
N TYR A 43 -21.07 58.37 -39.78
CA TYR A 43 -20.02 57.39 -39.51
C TYR A 43 -19.97 57.07 -38.03
N MET A 44 -19.73 55.78 -37.73
CA MET A 44 -19.61 55.28 -36.37
C MET A 44 -18.16 54.78 -36.12
N SER A 45 -17.64 55.04 -34.95
CA SER A 45 -16.41 54.46 -34.44
C SER A 45 -16.61 53.78 -33.11
N VAL A 46 -16.03 52.60 -32.92
CA VAL A 46 -16.05 51.85 -31.66
C VAL A 46 -14.64 51.67 -31.09
N ASP A 47 -13.62 52.21 -31.74
CA ASP A 47 -12.21 52.16 -31.40
C ASP A 47 -11.63 53.54 -30.96
N ASN A 48 -12.42 54.27 -30.21
CA ASN A 48 -12.08 55.63 -29.76
C ASN A 48 -11.84 56.65 -30.88
N GLY A 49 -12.46 56.48 -32.05
CA GLY A 49 -12.33 57.40 -33.17
C GLY A 49 -11.11 57.16 -34.05
N ASN A 50 -10.42 56.04 -33.90
CA ASN A 50 -9.30 55.65 -34.76
C ASN A 50 -9.76 55.21 -36.14
N SER A 51 -10.90 54.49 -36.20
CA SER A 51 -11.54 54.11 -37.45
C SER A 51 -13.02 54.43 -37.44
N TYR A 52 -13.63 54.65 -38.64
CA TYR A 52 -15.05 54.98 -38.79
C TYR A 52 -15.69 54.14 -39.90
N VAL A 53 -16.86 53.61 -39.63
CA VAL A 53 -17.70 52.87 -40.60
C VAL A 53 -18.91 53.69 -40.93
N ASN A 54 -19.28 53.79 -42.22
CA ASN A 54 -20.49 54.48 -42.69
C ASN A 54 -21.72 53.67 -42.26
N VAL A 55 -22.60 54.26 -41.47
CA VAL A 55 -23.83 53.65 -40.94
C VAL A 55 -25.08 54.30 -41.50
N SER A 56 -24.92 55.15 -42.54
CA SER A 56 -26.07 55.78 -43.23
C SER A 56 -26.82 54.85 -44.16
N ASP A 57 -26.20 53.76 -44.58
CA ASP A 57 -26.82 52.77 -45.43
C ASP A 57 -27.71 51.83 -44.60
N GLU A 58 -28.97 51.69 -45.02
CA GLU A 58 -29.96 50.87 -44.33
C GLU A 58 -29.68 49.36 -44.43
N SER A 59 -28.56 48.92 -44.97
CA SER A 59 -28.18 47.55 -45.00
C SER A 59 -27.95 47.02 -43.57
N ASP A 60 -28.59 45.92 -43.21
CA ASP A 60 -28.66 45.37 -41.86
C ASP A 60 -27.28 45.08 -41.23
N GLU A 61 -26.24 44.87 -42.04
CA GLU A 61 -24.90 44.53 -41.55
C GLU A 61 -24.07 45.76 -41.11
N SER A 62 -24.21 46.90 -41.79
CA SER A 62 -23.45 48.12 -41.44
C SER A 62 -23.96 48.81 -40.17
N GLN A 63 -25.19 48.53 -39.77
CA GLN A 63 -25.83 49.11 -38.59
C GLN A 63 -25.67 48.30 -37.30
N ASN A 64 -25.11 47.11 -37.38
CA ASN A 64 -24.87 46.32 -36.18
C ASN A 64 -23.58 46.73 -35.48
N ILE A 65 -23.70 47.51 -34.41
CA ILE A 65 -22.56 47.95 -33.59
C ILE A 65 -21.76 46.78 -33.07
N LEU A 66 -22.43 45.68 -32.73
CA LEU A 66 -21.80 44.51 -32.11
C LEU A 66 -20.95 43.72 -33.12
N GLU A 67 -21.31 43.74 -34.40
CA GLU A 67 -20.52 43.13 -35.49
C GLU A 67 -19.15 43.82 -35.67
N GLN A 68 -19.11 45.12 -35.39
CA GLN A 68 -17.83 45.89 -35.46
C GLN A 68 -16.98 45.74 -34.22
N LEU A 69 -17.54 45.29 -33.14
CA LEU A 69 -16.88 44.99 -31.88
C LEU A 69 -16.41 43.52 -31.79
N LYS A 70 -16.59 42.72 -32.87
CA LYS A 70 -16.08 41.34 -32.88
C LYS A 70 -14.60 41.35 -32.55
N PRO A 71 -14.19 40.65 -31.52
CA PRO A 71 -12.78 40.54 -31.20
C PRO A 71 -12.02 39.93 -32.38
N GLU A 72 -10.84 40.42 -32.67
CA GLU A 72 -9.89 39.76 -33.56
C GLU A 72 -9.64 38.33 -33.04
N GLU A 73 -9.33 37.38 -33.93
CA GLU A 73 -9.02 36.01 -33.50
C GLU A 73 -7.97 36.02 -32.38
N GLY A 74 -8.34 35.50 -31.20
CA GLY A 74 -7.51 35.43 -30.01
C GLY A 74 -7.91 36.33 -28.83
N ILE A 75 -8.91 37.21 -28.95
CA ILE A 75 -9.43 38.06 -27.85
C ILE A 75 -10.81 37.53 -27.36
N GLN A 76 -11.08 36.26 -27.52
CA GLN A 76 -12.45 35.71 -27.37
C GLN A 76 -12.96 35.59 -25.91
N ASP A 77 -12.10 35.74 -24.91
CA ASP A 77 -12.43 35.53 -23.50
C ASP A 77 -12.12 36.79 -22.67
N LYS A 78 -12.61 37.95 -23.05
CA LYS A 78 -12.47 39.18 -22.29
C LYS A 78 -13.79 39.79 -21.89
N VAL A 79 -13.87 40.15 -20.62
CA VAL A 79 -14.90 41.10 -20.12
C VAL A 79 -14.41 42.51 -20.41
N VAL A 80 -15.20 43.27 -21.12
CA VAL A 80 -14.93 44.69 -21.36
C VAL A 80 -16.00 45.50 -20.63
N GLU A 81 -15.60 46.18 -19.59
CA GLU A 81 -16.53 46.91 -18.70
C GLU A 81 -17.26 48.05 -19.40
N ASN A 82 -16.63 48.74 -20.34
CA ASN A 82 -17.22 49.90 -21.01
C ASN A 82 -16.88 49.93 -22.49
N VAL A 83 -17.91 50.02 -23.32
CA VAL A 83 -17.77 50.24 -24.75
C VAL A 83 -18.23 51.64 -25.12
N LYS A 84 -17.34 52.42 -25.70
CA LYS A 84 -17.60 53.78 -26.13
C LYS A 84 -17.85 53.82 -27.64
N VAL A 85 -19.00 54.35 -28.02
CA VAL A 85 -19.36 54.55 -29.41
C VAL A 85 -19.31 56.02 -29.77
N TYR A 86 -18.59 56.32 -30.83
CA TYR A 86 -18.45 57.66 -31.34
C TYR A 86 -19.20 57.80 -32.64
N LEU A 87 -19.96 58.85 -32.82
CA LEU A 87 -20.66 59.21 -34.07
C LEU A 87 -20.02 60.43 -34.68
N LYS A 88 -19.83 60.36 -35.98
CA LYS A 88 -19.28 61.46 -36.76
C LYS A 88 -20.14 61.65 -38.02
N ASN A 89 -20.62 62.86 -38.23
CA ASN A 89 -21.24 63.26 -39.46
C ASN A 89 -20.18 63.74 -40.45
N SER A 90 -20.32 63.40 -41.73
CA SER A 90 -19.32 63.82 -42.72
C SER A 90 -19.56 65.24 -43.20
N GLU A 91 -20.65 65.50 -43.84
CA GLU A 91 -20.97 66.80 -44.41
C GLU A 91 -22.46 67.11 -44.26
N ASP A 92 -22.79 68.40 -44.09
CA ASP A 92 -24.14 68.82 -44.29
C ASP A 92 -24.39 69.14 -45.73
N LYS A 93 -25.67 69.24 -46.12
CA LYS A 93 -26.06 69.57 -47.48
C LYS A 93 -25.66 71.00 -47.95
N SER A 94 -25.13 71.79 -47.06
CA SER A 94 -24.61 73.12 -47.31
C SER A 94 -23.13 73.18 -47.50
N GLY A 95 -22.40 72.01 -47.42
CA GLY A 95 -20.98 71.88 -47.58
C GLY A 95 -20.19 72.15 -46.28
N ASN A 96 -20.85 72.23 -45.13
CA ASN A 96 -20.17 72.37 -43.86
C ASN A 96 -19.82 70.99 -43.28
N THR A 97 -18.59 70.78 -42.89
CA THR A 97 -18.17 69.59 -42.20
C THR A 97 -18.46 69.73 -40.70
N VAL A 98 -19.40 68.91 -40.21
CA VAL A 98 -19.74 68.86 -38.80
C VAL A 98 -19.23 67.55 -38.23
N THR A 99 -18.39 67.63 -37.24
CA THR A 99 -17.93 66.45 -36.49
C THR A 99 -18.51 66.56 -35.09
N GLU A 100 -19.48 65.71 -34.80
CA GLU A 100 -20.01 65.57 -33.47
C GLU A 100 -19.63 64.20 -32.94
N VAL A 101 -18.89 64.21 -31.86
CA VAL A 101 -18.55 62.97 -31.15
C VAL A 101 -19.46 62.87 -29.95
N THR A 102 -20.44 61.97 -30.06
CA THR A 102 -21.36 61.66 -28.97
C THR A 102 -20.95 60.36 -28.30
N ASN A 103 -20.65 60.44 -27.02
CA ASN A 103 -20.38 59.27 -26.19
C ASN A 103 -21.75 58.65 -25.85
N LEU A 104 -22.10 57.53 -26.50
CA LEU A 104 -23.42 56.92 -26.34
C LEU A 104 -23.46 55.90 -25.19
N THR A 105 -22.30 55.53 -24.58
CA THR A 105 -22.35 54.30 -23.82
C THR A 105 -21.47 54.24 -22.57
N ASP A 106 -21.91 54.87 -21.49
CA ASP A 106 -21.46 54.47 -20.17
C ASP A 106 -22.22 53.23 -19.64
N TRP A 107 -23.11 52.66 -20.44
CA TRP A 107 -24.05 51.59 -20.03
C TRP A 107 -23.87 50.26 -20.76
N LEU A 108 -23.14 50.18 -21.89
CA LEU A 108 -22.93 48.97 -22.63
C LEU A 108 -21.62 48.28 -22.18
N HIS A 109 -21.77 47.08 -21.71
CA HIS A 109 -20.66 46.23 -21.28
C HIS A 109 -20.64 44.96 -22.12
N ILE A 110 -19.46 44.49 -22.45
CA ILE A 110 -19.27 43.23 -23.17
C ILE A 110 -18.72 42.20 -22.24
N ASP A 111 -19.38 41.07 -22.20
CA ASP A 111 -18.95 39.88 -21.47
C ASP A 111 -19.00 38.67 -22.37
N ASN A 112 -17.84 38.13 -22.72
CA ASN A 112 -17.71 36.95 -23.58
C ASN A 112 -17.14 35.76 -22.82
N GLU A 113 -16.93 35.88 -21.50
CA GLU A 113 -16.34 34.83 -20.66
C GLU A 113 -17.43 34.15 -19.84
N ALA A 114 -17.51 32.83 -19.95
CA ALA A 114 -18.42 32.07 -19.11
C ALA A 114 -17.93 32.02 -17.65
N PRO A 115 -18.82 31.95 -16.64
CA PRO A 115 -18.44 31.85 -15.25
C PRO A 115 -17.53 30.68 -14.98
N ARG A 116 -16.56 30.89 -14.11
CA ARG A 116 -15.59 29.87 -13.70
C ARG A 116 -16.13 29.04 -12.54
N ALA A 117 -16.10 27.70 -12.70
CA ALA A 117 -16.31 26.78 -11.60
C ALA A 117 -14.98 26.28 -11.01
N VAL A 118 -14.97 26.12 -9.69
CA VAL A 118 -13.88 25.51 -8.95
C VAL A 118 -14.46 24.45 -8.02
N ILE A 119 -13.94 23.25 -8.12
CA ILE A 119 -14.22 22.14 -7.21
C ILE A 119 -13.04 22.08 -6.26
N LYS A 120 -13.26 22.37 -4.99
CA LYS A 120 -12.21 22.45 -3.99
C LYS A 120 -11.49 21.11 -3.83
N ASP A 121 -10.15 21.19 -3.67
CA ASP A 121 -9.25 20.03 -3.55
C ASP A 121 -9.18 19.13 -4.81
N TYR A 122 -9.73 19.61 -5.96
CA TYR A 122 -9.69 18.92 -7.24
C TYR A 122 -9.15 19.84 -8.33
N ASP A 123 -8.40 19.27 -9.25
CA ASP A 123 -8.12 19.95 -10.50
C ASP A 123 -9.42 20.05 -11.30
N THR A 124 -9.82 21.28 -11.60
CA THR A 124 -11.03 21.58 -12.33
C THR A 124 -10.65 22.12 -13.71
N THR A 125 -11.02 21.39 -14.75
CA THR A 125 -10.65 21.73 -16.12
C THR A 125 -11.89 22.14 -16.92
N LYS A 126 -11.82 23.30 -17.59
CA LYS A 126 -12.85 23.74 -18.52
C LYS A 126 -12.83 22.86 -19.76
N TYR A 127 -13.98 22.29 -20.13
CA TYR A 127 -14.12 21.63 -21.41
C TYR A 127 -14.09 22.66 -22.54
N SER A 128 -13.14 22.53 -23.47
CA SER A 128 -12.91 23.48 -24.56
C SER A 128 -12.10 22.81 -25.68
N ASP A 129 -11.82 23.56 -26.75
CA ASP A 129 -10.95 23.08 -27.83
C ASP A 129 -9.53 22.72 -27.36
N ALA A 130 -9.07 23.36 -26.29
CA ALA A 130 -7.77 23.08 -25.67
C ALA A 130 -7.80 21.94 -24.65
N PHE A 131 -8.95 21.32 -24.40
CA PHE A 131 -9.05 20.17 -23.51
C PHE A 131 -8.35 18.96 -24.11
N GLU A 132 -7.43 18.36 -23.37
CA GLU A 132 -6.68 17.18 -23.83
C GLU A 132 -7.25 15.88 -23.24
N SER A 133 -7.20 15.76 -21.94
CA SER A 133 -7.70 14.57 -21.21
C SER A 133 -7.78 14.83 -19.71
N LEU A 134 -8.52 14.00 -18.99
CA LEU A 134 -8.45 13.88 -17.53
C LEU A 134 -7.98 12.50 -17.11
N SER A 135 -7.39 12.44 -15.91
CA SER A 135 -6.95 11.20 -15.28
C SER A 135 -7.75 10.91 -14.01
N PHE A 136 -7.92 9.63 -13.69
CA PHE A 136 -8.46 9.18 -12.42
C PHE A 136 -7.31 9.04 -11.44
N ASN A 137 -7.12 10.03 -10.60
CA ASN A 137 -6.02 10.10 -9.63
C ASN A 137 -6.49 10.46 -8.21
N MET A 138 -7.80 10.52 -8.01
CA MET A 138 -8.41 10.78 -6.70
C MET A 138 -9.07 9.52 -6.20
N PHE A 139 -8.60 9.00 -5.08
CA PHE A 139 -9.07 7.75 -4.49
C PHE A 139 -9.73 8.03 -3.14
N LYS A 140 -10.88 7.40 -2.89
CA LYS A 140 -11.65 7.53 -1.65
C LYS A 140 -12.21 6.18 -1.22
N ASN A 141 -12.19 5.90 0.07
CA ASN A 141 -12.76 4.67 0.65
C ASN A 141 -14.06 4.93 1.42
N GLU A 142 -14.68 6.08 1.23
CA GLU A 142 -15.92 6.46 1.87
C GLU A 142 -16.71 7.45 1.02
N ILE A 143 -17.99 7.65 1.38
CA ILE A 143 -18.77 8.76 0.86
C ILE A 143 -18.12 10.06 1.26
N TYR A 144 -17.91 10.95 0.34
CA TYR A 144 -17.30 12.22 0.65
C TYR A 144 -18.08 13.40 0.07
N THR A 145 -17.80 14.61 0.56
CA THR A 145 -18.44 15.84 0.15
C THR A 145 -17.44 16.72 -0.62
N ALA A 146 -17.81 17.10 -1.86
CA ALA A 146 -17.07 18.05 -2.66
C ALA A 146 -17.69 19.44 -2.57
N GLU A 147 -16.89 20.47 -2.27
CA GLU A 147 -17.33 21.88 -2.25
C GLU A 147 -17.15 22.48 -3.64
N ILE A 148 -18.24 23.02 -4.21
CA ILE A 148 -18.24 23.71 -5.51
C ILE A 148 -18.46 25.19 -5.30
N SER A 149 -17.65 26.01 -5.97
CA SER A 149 -17.86 27.45 -6.06
C SER A 149 -17.93 27.89 -7.52
N VAL A 150 -18.77 28.87 -7.82
CA VAL A 150 -18.90 29.45 -9.16
C VAL A 150 -18.78 30.97 -9.02
N SER A 151 -17.94 31.57 -9.87
CA SER A 151 -17.76 33.03 -9.91
C SER A 151 -17.72 33.52 -11.35
N ASP A 152 -18.29 34.68 -11.56
CA ASP A 152 -18.27 35.37 -12.85
C ASP A 152 -17.31 36.57 -12.78
N THR A 153 -16.01 36.23 -12.64
CA THR A 153 -14.91 37.21 -12.60
C THR A 153 -13.83 36.74 -13.55
N SER A 154 -13.34 37.64 -14.39
CA SER A 154 -12.20 37.34 -15.26
C SER A 154 -10.90 37.12 -14.47
N GLY A 155 -9.91 36.49 -15.10
CA GLY A 155 -8.58 36.29 -14.50
C GLY A 155 -7.91 37.58 -14.03
N ASP A 156 -8.31 38.74 -14.56
CA ASP A 156 -7.84 40.07 -14.19
C ASP A 156 -8.66 40.72 -13.06
N SER A 157 -9.53 39.99 -12.37
CA SER A 157 -10.43 40.43 -11.31
C SER A 157 -11.49 41.46 -11.79
N VAL A 158 -11.83 41.44 -13.06
CA VAL A 158 -12.92 42.24 -13.62
C VAL A 158 -14.23 41.48 -13.42
N GLU A 159 -15.22 42.14 -12.85
CA GLU A 159 -16.56 41.54 -12.69
C GLU A 159 -17.23 41.37 -14.05
N GLY A 160 -17.75 40.18 -14.33
CA GLY A 160 -18.55 39.86 -15.48
C GLY A 160 -20.01 40.34 -15.35
N SER A 161 -20.86 39.81 -16.19
CA SER A 161 -22.31 40.16 -16.22
C SER A 161 -23.09 39.61 -15.01
N GLY A 162 -22.42 38.78 -14.21
CA GLY A 162 -23.00 38.06 -13.10
C GLY A 162 -23.66 36.75 -13.48
N LEU A 163 -23.81 35.85 -12.51
CA LEU A 163 -24.43 34.55 -12.74
C LEU A 163 -25.90 34.70 -13.17
N HIS A 164 -26.27 34.01 -14.25
CA HIS A 164 -27.62 33.99 -14.72
C HIS A 164 -28.50 33.18 -13.78
N ASN A 165 -29.19 33.82 -12.90
CA ASN A 165 -30.04 33.22 -11.88
C ASN A 165 -29.36 32.02 -11.18
N THR A 166 -29.29 32.02 -9.84
CA THR A 166 -28.71 30.92 -9.07
C THR A 166 -29.31 29.53 -9.35
N THR A 167 -30.46 29.49 -10.05
CA THR A 167 -31.16 28.26 -10.41
C THR A 167 -30.68 27.62 -11.73
N THR A 168 -29.81 28.26 -12.47
CA THR A 168 -29.31 27.77 -13.76
C THR A 168 -27.93 27.12 -13.67
N GLN A 169 -27.19 27.38 -12.60
CA GLN A 169 -25.94 26.69 -12.33
C GLN A 169 -26.24 25.23 -11.97
N LYS A 170 -25.57 24.28 -12.60
CA LYS A 170 -25.90 22.86 -12.47
C LYS A 170 -24.65 22.03 -12.24
N TYR A 171 -24.83 20.85 -11.64
CA TYR A 171 -23.80 19.83 -11.54
C TYR A 171 -24.36 18.45 -11.89
N CYS A 172 -23.45 17.54 -12.20
CA CYS A 172 -23.74 16.11 -12.31
C CYS A 172 -22.57 15.35 -11.70
N VAL A 173 -22.86 14.42 -10.79
CA VAL A 173 -21.91 13.40 -10.36
C VAL A 173 -22.16 12.21 -11.29
N TYR A 174 -21.35 12.10 -12.33
CA TYR A 174 -21.50 11.06 -13.35
C TYR A 174 -20.83 9.78 -12.89
N GLU A 175 -21.60 8.70 -12.85
CA GLU A 175 -21.13 7.34 -12.55
C GLU A 175 -20.71 6.67 -13.84
N MET A 176 -19.46 6.24 -13.94
CA MET A 176 -18.88 5.72 -15.18
C MET A 176 -19.37 4.31 -15.55
N GLY A 177 -19.87 3.51 -14.60
CA GLY A 177 -20.24 2.12 -14.82
C GLY A 177 -19.04 1.18 -15.02
N THR A 178 -19.29 -0.13 -15.01
CA THR A 178 -18.28 -1.19 -15.05
C THR A 178 -17.57 -1.33 -16.40
N ASP A 179 -18.20 -0.90 -17.49
CA ASP A 179 -17.67 -1.08 -18.84
C ASP A 179 -16.64 -0.02 -19.25
N GLU A 180 -16.54 1.07 -18.51
CA GLU A 180 -15.64 2.19 -18.80
C GLU A 180 -14.43 2.19 -17.85
N THR A 181 -13.59 1.19 -17.94
CA THR A 181 -12.37 1.04 -17.16
C THR A 181 -11.22 1.97 -17.58
N ALA A 182 -11.52 2.97 -18.38
CA ALA A 182 -10.52 3.93 -18.80
C ALA A 182 -10.16 4.89 -17.65
N LEU A 183 -8.95 4.79 -17.15
CA LEU A 183 -8.38 5.68 -16.13
C LEU A 183 -7.96 7.02 -16.70
N LYS A 184 -8.17 7.21 -17.97
CA LYS A 184 -7.91 8.43 -18.69
C LYS A 184 -9.04 8.65 -19.70
N LEU A 185 -9.72 9.77 -19.59
CA LEU A 185 -10.74 10.19 -20.54
C LEU A 185 -10.14 11.25 -21.46
N ASP A 186 -10.20 11.00 -22.75
CA ASP A 186 -9.87 11.98 -23.76
C ASP A 186 -11.04 12.96 -24.00
N LYS A 187 -10.82 13.93 -24.87
CA LYS A 187 -11.79 14.96 -25.20
C LYS A 187 -13.11 14.39 -25.72
N ASP A 188 -13.04 13.37 -26.58
CA ASP A 188 -14.23 12.80 -27.21
C ASP A 188 -15.07 12.01 -26.21
N ALA A 189 -14.42 11.29 -25.29
CA ALA A 189 -15.08 10.60 -24.20
C ALA A 189 -15.82 11.58 -23.27
N VAL A 190 -15.16 12.66 -22.85
CA VAL A 190 -15.80 13.70 -22.01
C VAL A 190 -16.94 14.38 -22.74
N LYS A 191 -16.81 14.67 -24.06
CA LYS A 191 -17.89 15.20 -24.89
C LYS A 191 -19.11 14.28 -24.88
N SER A 192 -18.86 12.99 -25.11
CA SER A 192 -19.96 11.99 -25.11
C SER A 192 -20.70 11.94 -23.77
N ILE A 193 -19.97 12.05 -22.65
CA ILE A 193 -20.55 12.10 -21.30
C ILE A 193 -21.44 13.34 -21.15
N ILE A 194 -20.96 14.53 -21.55
CA ILE A 194 -21.73 15.78 -21.47
C ILE A 194 -23.02 15.64 -22.28
N GLU A 195 -22.94 15.11 -23.51
CA GLU A 195 -24.10 14.91 -24.38
C GLU A 195 -25.11 13.91 -23.78
N LYS A 196 -24.67 12.83 -23.15
CA LYS A 196 -25.53 11.88 -22.43
C LYS A 196 -26.26 12.56 -21.26
N VAL A 197 -25.56 13.38 -20.49
CA VAL A 197 -26.15 14.12 -19.37
C VAL A 197 -27.12 15.18 -19.82
N ASP A 198 -26.82 15.90 -20.92
CA ASP A 198 -27.74 16.90 -21.51
C ASP A 198 -29.01 16.27 -22.06
N SER A 199 -28.90 15.09 -22.66
CA SER A 199 -30.08 14.35 -23.16
C SER A 199 -30.91 13.72 -22.04
N GLY A 200 -30.37 13.59 -20.83
CA GLY A 200 -31.00 12.92 -19.69
C GLY A 200 -31.22 11.42 -19.90
N GLN A 201 -30.45 10.78 -20.78
CA GLN A 201 -30.59 9.35 -21.10
C GLN A 201 -30.16 8.43 -19.97
N GLU A 202 -29.05 8.75 -19.29
CA GLU A 202 -28.49 7.92 -18.21
C GLU A 202 -28.57 8.66 -16.88
N GLN A 203 -28.06 9.87 -16.83
CA GLN A 203 -28.03 10.74 -15.67
C GLN A 203 -28.40 12.17 -16.11
N SER A 204 -28.75 13.01 -15.16
CA SER A 204 -29.22 14.35 -15.46
C SER A 204 -28.58 15.40 -14.58
N TRP A 205 -28.55 16.62 -15.09
CA TRP A 205 -28.11 17.77 -14.34
C TRP A 205 -28.97 18.02 -13.10
N SER A 206 -28.29 18.17 -11.95
CA SER A 206 -28.87 18.67 -10.72
C SER A 206 -28.54 20.15 -10.54
N LYS A 207 -29.38 20.87 -9.80
CA LYS A 207 -29.17 22.29 -9.54
C LYS A 207 -28.17 22.47 -8.41
N LEU A 208 -27.26 23.48 -8.53
CA LEU A 208 -26.45 23.94 -7.44
C LEU A 208 -27.27 24.85 -6.50
N GLU A 209 -27.13 24.63 -5.19
CA GLU A 209 -27.81 25.38 -4.14
C GLU A 209 -26.77 26.13 -3.27
N PHE A 210 -26.35 27.29 -3.76
CA PHE A 210 -25.31 28.07 -3.10
C PHE A 210 -25.72 28.58 -1.71
N ASP A 211 -24.82 28.46 -0.79
CA ASP A 211 -24.89 29.10 0.52
C ASP A 211 -24.66 30.64 0.40
N LYS A 212 -24.68 31.32 1.54
CA LYS A 212 -24.40 32.77 1.61
C LYS A 212 -22.99 33.17 1.14
N ASN A 213 -22.06 32.22 1.01
CA ASN A 213 -20.69 32.45 0.55
C ASN A 213 -20.48 32.05 -0.91
N GLY A 214 -21.55 31.70 -1.64
CA GLY A 214 -21.49 31.27 -3.04
C GLY A 214 -20.94 29.87 -3.25
N LYS A 215 -21.11 28.98 -2.25
CA LYS A 215 -20.63 27.61 -2.27
C LYS A 215 -21.76 26.62 -2.11
N ASP A 216 -21.63 25.47 -2.74
CA ASP A 216 -22.51 24.31 -2.56
C ASP A 216 -21.68 23.07 -2.23
N GLU A 217 -22.23 22.18 -1.43
CA GLU A 217 -21.63 20.92 -1.05
C GLU A 217 -22.41 19.77 -1.69
N ILE A 218 -21.73 19.01 -2.53
CA ILE A 218 -22.31 17.85 -3.21
C ILE A 218 -21.73 16.55 -2.66
N THR A 219 -22.53 15.49 -2.67
CA THR A 219 -22.12 14.18 -2.20
C THR A 219 -21.68 13.31 -3.37
N VAL A 220 -20.53 12.65 -3.26
CA VAL A 220 -19.98 11.72 -4.23
C VAL A 220 -19.82 10.33 -3.58
N GLY A 221 -20.08 9.29 -4.35
CA GLY A 221 -19.97 7.91 -3.89
C GLY A 221 -21.14 7.41 -3.06
N LYS A 222 -22.32 8.08 -3.14
CA LYS A 222 -23.52 7.68 -2.39
C LYS A 222 -24.38 6.68 -3.17
N ALA A 223 -24.51 5.48 -2.63
CA ALA A 223 -25.52 4.53 -3.09
C ALA A 223 -26.94 4.90 -2.62
N LYS A 224 -27.95 4.29 -3.25
CA LYS A 224 -29.36 4.50 -2.87
C LYS A 224 -29.65 4.17 -1.42
N ASP A 225 -28.86 3.30 -0.80
CA ASP A 225 -29.03 2.80 0.57
C ASP A 225 -28.12 3.49 1.61
N LYS A 226 -27.48 4.60 1.26
CA LYS A 226 -26.55 5.38 2.10
C LYS A 226 -25.19 4.72 2.40
N GLU A 227 -24.88 3.59 1.82
CA GLU A 227 -23.54 3.02 1.83
C GLU A 227 -22.73 3.60 0.67
N ALA A 228 -21.42 3.64 0.78
CA ALA A 228 -20.56 4.06 -0.31
C ALA A 228 -20.70 3.07 -1.48
N ALA A 229 -20.88 3.59 -2.68
CA ALA A 229 -20.90 2.79 -3.90
C ALA A 229 -19.52 2.79 -4.53
N GLU A 230 -18.96 1.61 -4.74
CA GLU A 230 -17.75 1.41 -5.52
C GLU A 230 -18.01 1.77 -6.96
N ASN A 231 -17.33 2.77 -7.47
CA ASN A 231 -17.44 3.21 -8.86
C ASN A 231 -16.39 4.28 -9.18
N ASN A 232 -16.23 4.53 -10.46
CA ASN A 232 -15.51 5.68 -10.98
C ASN A 232 -16.49 6.82 -11.21
N TYR A 233 -16.18 8.00 -10.65
CA TYR A 233 -17.02 9.18 -10.73
C TYR A 233 -16.32 10.32 -11.43
N LEU A 234 -17.11 11.15 -12.10
CA LEU A 234 -16.71 12.43 -12.68
C LEU A 234 -17.68 13.51 -12.20
N ILE A 235 -17.17 14.60 -11.65
CA ILE A 235 -18.00 15.75 -11.32
C ILE A 235 -17.98 16.69 -12.51
N LEU A 236 -19.15 16.96 -13.07
CA LEU A 236 -19.36 17.97 -14.09
C LEU A 236 -20.07 19.17 -13.48
N VAL A 237 -19.66 20.39 -13.84
CA VAL A 237 -20.30 21.63 -13.41
C VAL A 237 -20.60 22.47 -14.66
N LYS A 238 -21.88 22.78 -14.87
CA LYS A 238 -22.35 23.63 -15.98
C LYS A 238 -22.67 25.01 -15.42
N THR A 239 -22.06 26.03 -16.00
CA THR A 239 -22.20 27.42 -15.58
C THR A 239 -22.78 28.27 -16.71
N ILE A 240 -23.56 29.30 -16.37
CA ILE A 240 -24.11 30.26 -17.32
C ILE A 240 -24.20 31.65 -16.67
N ASP A 241 -23.81 32.69 -17.38
CA ASP A 241 -23.94 34.09 -16.98
C ASP A 241 -25.23 34.76 -17.48
N ASN A 242 -25.38 36.07 -17.17
CA ASN A 242 -26.51 36.87 -17.59
C ASN A 242 -26.51 37.19 -19.09
N THR A 243 -25.38 37.08 -19.78
CA THR A 243 -25.28 37.25 -21.23
C THR A 243 -25.47 35.95 -21.99
N GLY A 244 -25.57 34.83 -21.26
CA GLY A 244 -25.77 33.50 -21.82
C GLY A 244 -24.48 32.82 -22.25
N ASN A 245 -23.30 33.25 -21.79
CA ASN A 245 -22.09 32.47 -21.97
C ASN A 245 -22.14 31.24 -21.06
N GLU A 246 -21.92 30.08 -21.65
CA GLU A 246 -21.97 28.80 -20.95
C GLU A 246 -20.61 28.12 -20.98
N ALA A 247 -20.31 27.37 -19.93
CA ALA A 247 -19.17 26.47 -19.89
C ALA A 247 -19.48 25.22 -19.06
N VAL A 248 -18.82 24.12 -19.39
CA VAL A 248 -18.79 22.91 -18.58
C VAL A 248 -17.37 22.72 -18.06
N TYR A 249 -17.28 22.44 -16.79
CA TYR A 249 -16.05 22.12 -16.08
C TYR A 249 -16.14 20.67 -15.61
N ALA A 250 -15.02 19.97 -15.69
CA ALA A 250 -14.89 18.61 -15.21
C ALA A 250 -13.82 18.53 -14.11
N SER A 251 -14.08 17.74 -13.06
CA SER A 251 -13.05 17.38 -12.09
C SER A 251 -12.07 16.38 -12.70
N ASN A 252 -10.93 16.16 -12.05
CA ASN A 252 -10.24 14.88 -12.21
C ASN A 252 -11.17 13.73 -11.84
N GLY A 253 -10.93 12.57 -12.44
CA GLY A 253 -11.70 11.37 -12.15
C GLY A 253 -11.46 10.89 -10.71
N ILE A 254 -12.52 10.37 -10.11
CA ILE A 254 -12.57 9.94 -8.71
C ILE A 254 -12.89 8.45 -8.69
N VAL A 255 -12.08 7.68 -8.01
CA VAL A 255 -12.31 6.25 -7.73
C VAL A 255 -12.80 6.12 -6.29
N VAL A 256 -14.00 5.62 -6.10
CA VAL A 256 -14.52 5.22 -4.80
C VAL A 256 -14.39 3.72 -4.70
N ASP A 257 -13.52 3.27 -3.81
CA ASP A 257 -13.21 1.89 -3.53
C ASP A 257 -13.27 1.66 -2.02
N VAL A 258 -14.20 0.85 -1.55
CA VAL A 258 -14.40 0.53 -0.12
C VAL A 258 -13.99 -0.89 0.22
N THR A 259 -13.51 -1.66 -0.76
CA THR A 259 -13.08 -3.03 -0.59
C THR A 259 -11.63 -3.08 -0.15
N SER A 260 -11.39 -3.80 0.94
CA SER A 260 -10.02 -3.96 1.46
C SER A 260 -9.24 -4.98 0.65
N PRO A 261 -7.94 -4.76 0.44
CA PRO A 261 -7.06 -5.76 -0.16
C PRO A 261 -7.00 -7.03 0.69
N LYS A 262 -6.80 -8.18 0.04
CA LYS A 262 -6.61 -9.48 0.68
C LYS A 262 -5.13 -9.83 0.71
N VAL A 263 -4.69 -10.38 1.84
CA VAL A 263 -3.32 -10.89 2.00
C VAL A 263 -3.39 -12.34 2.44
N GLU A 264 -2.68 -13.21 1.73
CA GLU A 264 -2.42 -14.58 2.13
C GLU A 264 -0.94 -14.71 2.48
N CYS A 265 -0.63 -15.29 3.63
CA CYS A 265 0.75 -15.55 4.07
C CYS A 265 0.98 -17.05 4.17
N THR A 266 1.98 -17.55 3.47
CA THR A 266 2.39 -18.95 3.51
C THR A 266 3.83 -19.05 3.99
N PHE A 267 4.04 -19.73 5.10
CA PHE A 267 5.38 -20.05 5.60
C PHE A 267 5.92 -21.32 4.94
N ASP A 268 7.22 -21.35 4.70
CA ASP A 268 7.91 -22.58 4.25
C ASP A 268 7.96 -23.57 5.42
N THR A 269 7.16 -24.63 5.31
CA THR A 269 7.09 -25.75 6.26
C THR A 269 7.85 -26.99 5.76
N SER A 270 8.78 -26.81 4.84
CA SER A 270 9.69 -27.87 4.41
C SER A 270 10.83 -28.07 5.40
N LYS A 271 11.33 -29.31 5.51
CA LYS A 271 12.51 -29.60 6.33
C LYS A 271 13.76 -28.90 5.80
N ASP A 272 13.87 -28.76 4.48
CA ASP A 272 14.96 -28.04 3.82
C ASP A 272 14.91 -26.52 4.11
N GLY A 273 13.73 -25.99 4.46
CA GLY A 273 13.50 -24.63 4.92
C GLY A 273 13.78 -24.41 6.41
N GLY A 274 14.28 -25.43 7.12
CA GLY A 274 14.57 -25.35 8.57
C GLY A 274 13.33 -25.44 9.47
N TYR A 275 12.15 -25.72 8.90
CA TYR A 275 10.95 -25.97 9.70
C TYR A 275 11.04 -27.29 10.45
N VAL A 276 10.66 -27.28 11.71
CA VAL A 276 10.71 -28.46 12.59
C VAL A 276 9.32 -28.96 12.95
N SER A 277 8.50 -28.07 13.50
CA SER A 277 7.17 -28.43 14.03
C SER A 277 6.30 -27.18 14.23
N GLU A 278 5.03 -27.44 14.48
CA GLU A 278 4.09 -26.46 15.01
C GLU A 278 3.63 -26.91 16.39
N LYS A 279 3.67 -26.01 17.37
CA LYS A 279 3.20 -26.25 18.72
C LYS A 279 2.39 -25.05 19.24
N ASP A 280 1.14 -25.30 19.61
CA ASP A 280 0.23 -24.27 20.14
C ASP A 280 0.09 -23.04 19.20
N GLY A 281 0.10 -23.25 17.88
CA GLY A 281 0.03 -22.18 16.88
C GLY A 281 1.34 -21.44 16.66
N ILE A 282 2.44 -21.90 17.27
CA ILE A 282 3.79 -21.34 17.08
C ILE A 282 4.54 -22.22 16.08
N LEU A 283 5.02 -21.64 14.99
CA LEU A 283 5.89 -22.32 14.04
C LEU A 283 7.33 -22.30 14.55
N CYS A 284 7.92 -23.49 14.66
CA CYS A 284 9.27 -23.69 15.20
C CYS A 284 10.29 -23.92 14.07
N TYR A 285 11.39 -23.18 14.09
CA TYR A 285 12.44 -23.25 13.07
C TYR A 285 13.83 -23.42 13.70
N GLN A 286 14.63 -24.32 13.12
CA GLN A 286 16.05 -24.49 13.41
C GLN A 286 16.92 -23.40 12.73
N GLY A 287 16.37 -22.70 11.75
CA GLY A 287 17.03 -21.64 10.98
C GLY A 287 16.05 -20.51 10.67
N ASP A 288 16.34 -19.76 9.62
CA ASP A 288 15.51 -18.63 9.19
C ASP A 288 14.15 -19.10 8.67
N ALA A 289 13.07 -18.42 9.08
CA ALA A 289 11.72 -18.70 8.60
C ALA A 289 11.43 -17.92 7.32
N LYS A 290 11.29 -18.62 6.21
CA LYS A 290 10.90 -18.03 4.92
C LYS A 290 9.39 -18.01 4.78
N TYR A 291 8.87 -16.95 4.17
CA TYR A 291 7.45 -16.83 3.89
C TYR A 291 7.20 -16.16 2.54
N GLU A 292 6.02 -16.40 2.01
CA GLU A 292 5.53 -15.78 0.77
C GLU A 292 4.18 -15.13 1.07
N LEU A 293 4.03 -13.87 0.62
CA LEU A 293 2.80 -13.10 0.70
C LEU A 293 2.19 -13.00 -0.68
N LYS A 294 0.94 -13.38 -0.79
CA LYS A 294 0.11 -13.12 -1.97
C LYS A 294 -0.86 -12.02 -1.62
N ILE A 295 -0.82 -10.92 -2.36
CA ILE A 295 -1.63 -9.73 -2.12
C ILE A 295 -2.53 -9.54 -3.33
N GLU A 296 -3.82 -9.42 -3.10
CA GLU A 296 -4.84 -9.22 -4.15
C GLU A 296 -5.76 -8.08 -3.75
N ASP A 297 -6.11 -7.26 -4.72
CA ASP A 297 -7.24 -6.33 -4.62
C ASP A 297 -8.38 -6.91 -5.47
N PRO A 298 -9.45 -7.44 -4.85
CA PRO A 298 -10.32 -8.42 -5.50
C PRO A 298 -11.42 -7.86 -6.38
N GLU A 299 -11.66 -6.53 -6.36
CA GLU A 299 -12.85 -5.94 -6.99
C GLU A 299 -12.57 -5.29 -8.36
N GLU A 300 -13.64 -5.08 -9.16
CA GLU A 300 -13.53 -4.48 -10.48
C GLU A 300 -13.13 -3.00 -10.46
N TYR A 301 -13.40 -2.30 -9.35
CA TYR A 301 -13.11 -0.88 -9.12
C TYR A 301 -11.95 -0.66 -8.15
N PHE A 302 -10.93 -1.46 -8.27
CA PHE A 302 -9.82 -1.42 -7.32
C PHE A 302 -8.96 -0.17 -7.45
N SER A 303 -8.55 0.31 -6.31
CA SER A 303 -7.66 1.45 -6.19
C SER A 303 -6.18 1.08 -6.29
N SER A 304 -5.86 -0.19 -6.48
CA SER A 304 -4.53 -0.80 -6.44
C SER A 304 -3.83 -0.74 -5.08
N ILE A 305 -2.90 -1.68 -4.90
CA ILE A 305 -2.11 -1.76 -3.65
C ILE A 305 -1.10 -0.60 -3.60
N SER A 306 -1.13 0.17 -2.53
CA SER A 306 -0.23 1.30 -2.31
C SER A 306 0.87 1.02 -1.28
N LYS A 307 0.59 0.16 -0.29
CA LYS A 307 1.53 -0.10 0.80
C LYS A 307 1.38 -1.51 1.36
N LEU A 308 2.51 -2.17 1.60
CA LEU A 308 2.63 -3.39 2.40
C LEU A 308 3.46 -3.10 3.65
N GLU A 309 2.93 -3.46 4.81
CA GLU A 309 3.59 -3.29 6.08
C GLU A 309 3.82 -4.66 6.73
N VAL A 310 5.07 -5.01 6.96
CA VAL A 310 5.49 -6.22 7.67
C VAL A 310 6.28 -5.82 8.90
N ILE A 311 5.74 -6.12 10.08
CA ILE A 311 6.36 -5.78 11.36
C ILE A 311 6.70 -7.06 12.10
N VAL A 312 7.97 -7.27 12.36
CA VAL A 312 8.48 -8.36 13.18
C VAL A 312 8.88 -7.83 14.54
N SER A 313 8.34 -8.41 15.60
CA SER A 313 8.77 -8.17 16.97
C SER A 313 9.47 -9.41 17.52
N LYS A 314 10.64 -9.24 18.13
CA LYS A 314 11.39 -10.31 18.81
C LYS A 314 11.42 -10.06 20.31
N ASP A 315 11.04 -11.05 21.09
CA ASP A 315 11.00 -10.98 22.57
C ASP A 315 10.29 -9.73 23.12
N GLY A 316 9.29 -9.24 22.38
CA GLY A 316 8.50 -8.05 22.72
C GLY A 316 9.05 -6.74 22.18
N GLU A 317 10.25 -6.71 21.61
CA GLU A 317 10.83 -5.54 20.95
C GLU A 317 10.56 -5.58 19.45
N THR A 318 10.04 -4.49 18.91
CA THR A 318 9.77 -4.36 17.47
C THR A 318 11.08 -4.08 16.74
N ILE A 319 11.37 -4.87 15.71
CA ILE A 319 12.45 -4.56 14.76
C ILE A 319 11.99 -3.36 13.94
N THR A 320 12.81 -2.31 13.90
CA THR A 320 12.48 -1.10 13.14
C THR A 320 12.28 -1.44 11.66
N PRO A 321 11.11 -1.18 11.07
CA PRO A 321 10.87 -1.46 9.67
C PRO A 321 11.74 -0.57 8.78
N THR A 322 12.23 -1.15 7.71
CA THR A 322 12.98 -0.44 6.66
C THR A 322 12.08 -0.25 5.44
N THR A 323 11.95 0.98 4.96
CA THR A 323 11.24 1.24 3.70
C THR A 323 12.07 0.75 2.53
N LYS A 324 11.44 -0.02 1.63
CA LYS A 324 12.06 -0.60 0.43
C LYS A 324 11.21 -0.31 -0.79
N GLU A 325 11.86 -0.24 -1.94
CA GLU A 325 11.17 -0.28 -3.23
C GLU A 325 10.76 -1.74 -3.52
N PHE A 326 9.65 -1.90 -4.21
CA PHE A 326 9.17 -3.23 -4.57
C PHE A 326 9.99 -3.81 -5.72
N ASP A 327 10.57 -4.99 -5.48
CA ASP A 327 11.15 -5.85 -6.50
C ASP A 327 10.58 -7.26 -6.31
N ALA A 328 9.88 -7.78 -7.31
CA ALA A 328 9.21 -9.08 -7.25
C ALA A 328 10.20 -10.25 -7.08
N ASP A 329 11.46 -10.07 -7.47
CA ASP A 329 12.50 -11.10 -7.42
C ASP A 329 13.38 -10.98 -6.15
N GLU A 330 13.24 -9.91 -5.38
CA GLU A 330 13.98 -9.68 -4.15
C GLU A 330 13.33 -10.38 -2.96
N THR A 331 14.18 -10.85 -2.02
CA THR A 331 13.74 -11.37 -0.72
C THR A 331 13.96 -10.32 0.36
N TYR A 332 12.91 -10.00 1.10
CA TYR A 332 12.92 -9.00 2.16
C TYR A 332 13.15 -9.65 3.52
N GLU A 333 14.05 -9.08 4.33
CA GLU A 333 14.40 -9.62 5.63
C GLU A 333 13.81 -8.81 6.78
N ASP A 334 13.34 -9.51 7.81
CA ASP A 334 12.78 -8.97 9.05
C ASP A 334 11.60 -7.99 8.83
N SER A 335 11.61 -6.82 9.47
CA SER A 335 10.56 -5.82 9.33
C SER A 335 10.83 -4.89 8.15
N TYR A 336 9.81 -4.64 7.34
CA TYR A 336 9.91 -3.73 6.20
C TYR A 336 8.57 -3.09 5.86
N ILE A 337 8.63 -1.97 5.17
CA ILE A 337 7.51 -1.31 4.54
C ILE A 337 7.85 -1.17 3.06
N ILE A 338 6.97 -1.68 2.20
CA ILE A 338 7.03 -1.44 0.76
C ILE A 338 5.95 -0.42 0.44
N GLU A 339 6.35 0.72 -0.12
CA GLU A 339 5.43 1.71 -0.65
C GLU A 339 5.53 1.64 -2.17
N TRP A 340 4.37 1.34 -2.79
CA TRP A 340 4.31 1.40 -4.24
C TRP A 340 4.25 2.85 -4.66
N PRO A 341 4.98 3.18 -5.71
CA PRO A 341 5.02 4.55 -6.18
C PRO A 341 3.63 5.04 -6.55
N THR A 342 3.29 6.22 -6.08
CA THR A 342 2.21 7.03 -6.62
C THR A 342 2.49 7.30 -8.10
N SER A 343 1.51 7.74 -8.86
CA SER A 343 1.53 7.99 -10.30
C SER A 343 2.78 8.71 -10.87
N GLU A 344 3.62 9.28 -10.02
CA GLU A 344 4.83 10.02 -10.41
C GLU A 344 6.10 9.15 -10.52
N SER A 345 6.11 7.91 -10.05
CA SER A 345 7.33 7.12 -9.89
C SER A 345 7.42 5.83 -10.73
N GLY A 346 6.68 5.71 -11.83
CA GLY A 346 6.97 4.74 -12.89
C GLY A 346 6.19 3.44 -12.88
N PHE A 347 5.41 3.10 -11.84
CA PHE A 347 4.37 2.10 -11.97
C PHE A 347 3.06 2.82 -12.32
N SER A 348 2.63 2.69 -13.56
CA SER A 348 1.30 3.16 -13.90
C SER A 348 0.28 2.25 -13.21
N TYR A 349 -0.83 2.82 -12.77
CA TYR A 349 -1.99 2.06 -12.31
C TYR A 349 -2.36 0.95 -13.31
N GLU A 350 -2.16 1.14 -14.61
CA GLU A 350 -2.38 0.13 -15.65
C GLU A 350 -1.45 -1.09 -15.51
N GLU A 351 -0.22 -0.91 -15.04
CA GLU A 351 0.69 -2.05 -14.81
C GLU A 351 0.29 -2.87 -13.59
N LEU A 352 -0.24 -2.23 -12.54
CA LEU A 352 -0.78 -2.92 -11.37
C LEU A 352 -2.16 -3.53 -11.64
N LYS A 353 -3.00 -2.87 -12.45
CA LYS A 353 -4.32 -3.35 -12.87
C LYS A 353 -4.25 -4.66 -13.65
N ASN A 354 -3.19 -4.90 -14.40
CA ASN A 354 -3.00 -6.14 -15.16
C ASN A 354 -2.42 -7.28 -14.32
N LYS A 355 -2.06 -7.03 -13.05
CA LYS A 355 -1.58 -8.05 -12.11
C LYS A 355 -2.69 -8.35 -11.12
N SER A 356 -3.40 -9.45 -11.34
CA SER A 356 -4.44 -9.95 -10.43
C SER A 356 -3.91 -10.25 -9.03
N SER A 357 -2.60 -10.37 -8.86
CA SER A 357 -1.94 -10.55 -7.56
C SER A 357 -0.48 -10.13 -7.60
N ILE A 358 0.01 -9.65 -6.46
CA ILE A 358 1.43 -9.34 -6.21
C ILE A 358 1.96 -10.38 -5.24
N VAL A 359 3.14 -10.96 -5.54
CA VAL A 359 3.80 -11.91 -4.66
C VAL A 359 5.06 -11.28 -4.09
N VAL A 360 5.18 -11.29 -2.75
CA VAL A 360 6.34 -10.77 -2.01
C VAL A 360 6.93 -11.89 -1.17
N LYS A 361 8.24 -12.09 -1.25
CA LYS A 361 8.97 -13.08 -0.44
C LYS A 361 9.68 -12.39 0.71
N GLY A 362 9.63 -13.01 1.88
CA GLY A 362 10.30 -12.50 3.06
C GLY A 362 10.96 -13.58 3.90
N VAL A 363 11.82 -13.13 4.79
CA VAL A 363 12.55 -13.98 5.73
C VAL A 363 12.51 -13.33 7.11
N VAL A 364 12.15 -14.10 8.12
CA VAL A 364 12.39 -13.74 9.51
C VAL A 364 13.67 -14.43 9.96
N SER A 365 14.73 -13.64 10.21
CA SER A 365 16.04 -14.17 10.53
C SER A 365 16.11 -14.70 11.97
N ALA A 366 16.59 -15.94 12.12
CA ALA A 366 16.84 -16.54 13.42
C ALA A 366 17.94 -15.81 14.21
N ASN A 367 18.94 -15.27 13.51
CA ASN A 367 20.17 -14.75 14.11
C ASN A 367 20.14 -13.28 14.54
N LYS A 368 19.17 -12.50 14.11
CA LYS A 368 19.05 -11.10 14.53
C LYS A 368 18.37 -11.01 15.88
N GLY A 369 19.15 -10.97 16.95
CA GLY A 369 18.67 -10.70 18.30
C GLY A 369 18.79 -11.85 19.29
N THR A 370 19.91 -12.60 19.27
CA THR A 370 20.26 -13.45 20.40
C THR A 370 20.54 -12.55 21.61
N ILE A 371 19.59 -12.46 22.53
CA ILE A 371 19.82 -11.85 23.82
C ILE A 371 20.69 -12.82 24.63
N ASN A 372 21.92 -12.41 24.91
CA ASN A 372 22.85 -13.09 25.81
C ASN A 372 23.28 -14.54 25.44
N GLY A 373 23.33 -14.89 24.16
CA GLY A 373 23.86 -16.19 23.74
C GLY A 373 22.96 -17.39 24.08
N VAL A 374 21.72 -17.19 24.45
CA VAL A 374 20.75 -18.23 24.77
C VAL A 374 19.79 -18.43 23.60
N GLY A 375 19.63 -19.67 23.19
CA GLY A 375 19.26 -20.14 21.89
C GLY A 375 17.84 -19.94 21.39
N THR A 376 16.89 -19.32 22.11
CA THR A 376 15.51 -19.23 21.62
C THR A 376 15.04 -17.80 21.51
N ASN A 377 14.64 -17.43 20.31
CA ASN A 377 13.96 -16.17 20.05
C ASN A 377 12.50 -16.45 19.70
N LYS A 378 11.58 -15.82 20.42
CA LYS A 378 10.19 -15.74 20.02
C LYS A 378 10.00 -14.49 19.18
N SER A 379 9.40 -14.67 18.04
CA SER A 379 9.03 -13.58 17.14
C SER A 379 7.54 -13.60 16.87
N LYS A 380 6.99 -12.41 16.67
CA LYS A 380 5.63 -12.24 16.20
C LYS A 380 5.67 -11.39 14.94
N ILE A 381 5.19 -11.92 13.85
CA ILE A 381 5.04 -11.17 12.60
C ILE A 381 3.60 -10.67 12.48
N LYS A 382 3.46 -9.41 12.07
CA LYS A 382 2.19 -8.76 11.72
C LYS A 382 2.29 -8.22 10.31
N ILE A 383 1.26 -8.47 9.52
CA ILE A 383 1.23 -8.10 8.11
C ILE A 383 -0.06 -7.37 7.82
N LYS A 384 0.04 -6.24 7.09
CA LYS A 384 -1.07 -5.45 6.58
C LYS A 384 -0.76 -4.95 5.18
N ALA A 385 -1.75 -4.96 4.31
CA ALA A 385 -1.70 -4.27 3.03
C ALA A 385 -2.70 -3.12 3.02
N TYR A 386 -2.38 -2.09 2.25
CA TYR A 386 -3.19 -0.89 2.06
C TYR A 386 -3.34 -0.67 0.56
N ASP A 387 -4.52 -0.27 0.13
CA ASP A 387 -4.72 0.23 -1.20
C ASP A 387 -4.52 1.76 -1.30
N THR A 388 -4.67 2.30 -2.48
CA THR A 388 -4.54 3.75 -2.73
C THR A 388 -5.73 4.54 -2.19
N ALA A 389 -6.91 3.91 -2.04
CA ALA A 389 -8.08 4.54 -1.45
C ALA A 389 -7.97 4.65 0.08
N GLY A 390 -7.05 3.88 0.70
CA GLY A 390 -6.80 3.85 2.13
C GLY A 390 -7.50 2.72 2.87
N ASN A 391 -8.10 1.74 2.16
CA ASN A 391 -8.60 0.54 2.80
C ASN A 391 -7.43 -0.32 3.29
N VAL A 392 -7.67 -1.08 4.35
CA VAL A 392 -6.65 -1.87 5.03
C VAL A 392 -7.09 -3.32 5.11
N SER A 393 -6.22 -4.24 4.73
CA SER A 393 -6.47 -5.68 4.86
C SER A 393 -6.71 -6.11 6.31
N GLU A 394 -7.29 -7.28 6.51
CA GLU A 394 -7.21 -7.94 7.80
C GLU A 394 -5.75 -8.09 8.24
N THR A 395 -5.51 -7.97 9.54
CA THR A 395 -4.16 -8.15 10.07
C THR A 395 -3.85 -9.64 10.19
N ILE A 396 -2.81 -10.10 9.49
CA ILE A 396 -2.25 -11.42 9.68
C ILE A 396 -1.26 -11.36 10.84
N GLU A 397 -1.40 -12.25 11.81
CA GLU A 397 -0.46 -12.42 12.91
C GLU A 397 -0.03 -13.88 13.00
N GLN A 398 1.28 -14.13 13.02
CA GLN A 398 1.87 -15.45 13.25
C GLN A 398 2.96 -15.38 14.31
N GLN A 399 2.96 -16.34 15.21
CA GLN A 399 4.04 -16.52 16.18
C GLN A 399 5.07 -17.51 15.63
N LEU A 400 6.34 -17.17 15.79
CA LEU A 400 7.49 -17.94 15.37
C LEU A 400 8.41 -18.17 16.56
N ALA A 401 9.07 -19.31 16.61
CA ALA A 401 10.14 -19.58 17.56
C ALA A 401 11.37 -20.12 16.82
N PHE A 402 12.55 -19.68 17.23
CA PHE A 402 13.80 -20.03 16.60
C PHE A 402 14.78 -20.57 17.63
N ASP A 403 15.44 -21.69 17.31
CA ASP A 403 16.59 -22.17 18.04
C ASP A 403 17.61 -22.77 17.06
N THR A 404 18.82 -22.20 17.09
CA THR A 404 19.94 -22.64 16.24
C THR A 404 21.08 -23.22 17.07
N LYS A 405 20.88 -23.39 18.39
CA LYS A 405 21.91 -23.79 19.32
C LYS A 405 21.68 -25.22 19.78
N ALA A 406 22.71 -26.05 19.63
CA ALA A 406 22.66 -27.43 20.10
C ALA A 406 22.78 -27.50 21.65
N PRO A 407 22.16 -28.50 22.29
CA PRO A 407 22.35 -28.79 23.70
C PRO A 407 23.80 -29.00 24.08
N GLU A 408 24.19 -28.49 25.27
CA GLU A 408 25.51 -28.72 25.85
C GLU A 408 25.48 -30.01 26.67
N ILE A 409 26.48 -30.88 26.45
CA ILE A 409 26.63 -32.16 27.17
C ILE A 409 27.92 -32.15 27.98
N SER A 410 27.79 -32.44 29.26
CA SER A 410 28.95 -32.69 30.13
C SER A 410 28.87 -34.07 30.74
N VAL A 411 30.02 -34.72 30.87
CA VAL A 411 30.12 -36.10 31.37
C VAL A 411 31.12 -36.14 32.54
N SER A 412 30.73 -36.86 33.59
CA SER A 412 31.59 -37.22 34.70
C SER A 412 31.36 -38.67 35.09
N PHE A 413 32.26 -39.24 35.87
CA PHE A 413 32.17 -40.62 36.35
C PHE A 413 32.19 -40.66 37.86
N GLU A 414 31.40 -41.59 38.43
CA GLU A 414 31.27 -41.84 39.86
C GLU A 414 31.38 -43.35 40.14
N ASN A 415 31.81 -43.74 41.34
CA ASN A 415 31.69 -45.10 41.82
C ASN A 415 30.24 -45.37 42.32
N LYS A 416 29.93 -46.59 42.70
CA LYS A 416 28.59 -46.95 43.24
C LYS A 416 28.16 -46.19 44.50
N ASN A 417 29.06 -45.51 45.19
CA ASN A 417 28.77 -44.71 46.39
C ASN A 417 28.59 -43.22 46.05
N GLY A 418 28.71 -42.83 44.76
CA GLY A 418 28.65 -41.44 44.31
C GLY A 418 29.93 -40.65 44.47
N ASP A 419 31.07 -41.30 44.78
CA ASP A 419 32.34 -40.60 44.84
C ASP A 419 32.92 -40.43 43.43
N PRO A 420 33.45 -39.24 43.08
CA PRO A 420 34.00 -38.97 41.75
C PRO A 420 35.19 -39.86 41.43
N ILE A 421 35.22 -40.39 40.21
CA ILE A 421 36.35 -41.14 39.66
C ILE A 421 36.96 -40.39 38.47
N THR A 422 38.31 -40.43 38.42
CA THR A 422 39.02 -39.75 37.34
C THR A 422 39.18 -40.68 36.14
N GLN A 423 38.78 -40.22 34.97
CA GLN A 423 39.04 -40.86 33.70
C GLN A 423 40.51 -40.62 33.27
N LYS A 424 41.13 -41.59 32.64
CA LYS A 424 42.46 -41.47 32.04
C LYS A 424 42.32 -41.22 30.53
N ASP A 425 43.30 -40.50 29.97
CA ASP A 425 43.22 -39.88 28.65
C ASP A 425 42.87 -40.79 27.44
N GLU A 426 43.31 -42.06 27.49
CA GLU A 426 43.01 -42.94 26.32
C GLU A 426 42.02 -44.07 26.67
N PHE A 427 42.16 -44.70 27.84
CA PHE A 427 41.33 -45.82 28.27
C PHE A 427 41.38 -45.97 29.79
N SER A 428 40.23 -46.04 30.46
CA SER A 428 40.12 -46.19 31.90
C SER A 428 39.69 -47.59 32.31
N TYR A 429 40.28 -48.14 33.40
CA TYR A 429 39.90 -49.42 33.98
C TYR A 429 39.36 -49.22 35.37
N TYR A 430 38.17 -49.72 35.62
CA TYR A 430 37.46 -49.59 36.89
C TYR A 430 37.26 -50.97 37.53
N GLN A 431 37.49 -51.08 38.84
CA GLN A 431 37.43 -52.33 39.61
C GLN A 431 36.07 -52.60 40.25
N ASP A 432 35.11 -51.73 40.04
CA ASP A 432 33.79 -51.80 40.65
C ASP A 432 32.74 -51.20 39.67
N THR A 433 31.45 -51.42 39.96
CA THR A 433 30.36 -50.75 39.32
C THR A 433 30.66 -49.28 39.06
N THR A 434 30.53 -48.85 37.83
CA THR A 434 30.88 -47.52 37.39
C THR A 434 29.60 -46.80 36.95
N VAL A 435 29.42 -45.55 37.38
CA VAL A 435 28.32 -44.70 36.99
C VAL A 435 28.81 -43.56 36.14
N MET A 436 28.34 -43.49 34.90
CA MET A 436 28.56 -42.36 34.00
C MET A 436 27.43 -41.35 34.20
N VAL A 437 27.77 -40.17 34.67
CA VAL A 437 26.83 -39.07 34.93
C VAL A 437 26.88 -38.09 33.76
N ILE A 438 25.80 -37.97 33.04
CA ILE A 438 25.67 -37.14 31.84
C ILE A 438 24.69 -36.02 32.15
N LYS A 439 25.13 -34.78 32.00
CA LYS A 439 24.27 -33.60 32.14
C LYS A 439 24.04 -32.99 30.79
N TYR A 440 22.78 -32.95 30.38
CA TYR A 440 22.28 -32.28 29.19
C TYR A 440 21.75 -30.93 29.60
N THR A 441 22.26 -29.88 29.01
CA THR A 441 21.87 -28.50 29.36
C THR A 441 21.39 -27.80 28.12
N ASP A 442 20.12 -27.45 28.08
CA ASP A 442 19.51 -26.71 27.00
C ASP A 442 18.24 -25.99 27.46
N ARG A 443 17.88 -24.91 26.76
CA ARG A 443 16.66 -24.14 27.05
C ARG A 443 15.41 -24.82 26.49
N ASN A 444 15.54 -25.47 25.36
CA ASN A 444 14.44 -26.10 24.62
C ASN A 444 14.51 -27.62 24.66
N PHE A 445 15.07 -28.15 25.73
CA PHE A 445 15.08 -29.59 25.92
C PHE A 445 13.64 -30.12 26.07
N PRO A 446 13.27 -31.23 25.44
CA PRO A 446 11.91 -31.78 25.52
C PRO A 446 11.44 -31.99 26.96
N VAL A 447 10.16 -31.78 27.23
CA VAL A 447 9.54 -31.91 28.54
C VAL A 447 8.85 -33.26 28.72
N GLY A 448 8.70 -33.67 29.99
CA GLY A 448 8.02 -34.91 30.32
C GLY A 448 8.78 -36.14 29.84
N GLU A 449 8.08 -37.16 29.36
CA GLU A 449 8.70 -38.38 28.86
C GLU A 449 9.21 -38.28 27.41
N GLU A 450 8.90 -37.19 26.70
CA GLU A 450 9.31 -36.96 25.31
C GLU A 450 10.82 -36.91 25.10
N TYR A 451 11.59 -36.51 26.13
CA TYR A 451 13.06 -36.46 26.02
C TYR A 451 13.70 -37.85 25.86
N LYS A 452 13.03 -38.94 26.26
CA LYS A 452 13.57 -40.29 26.12
C LYS A 452 13.85 -40.67 24.67
N ASP A 453 13.00 -40.21 23.75
CA ASP A 453 13.16 -40.43 22.32
C ASP A 453 14.24 -39.56 21.70
N ASN A 454 14.69 -38.54 22.42
CA ASN A 454 15.68 -37.57 21.94
C ASN A 454 17.08 -37.81 22.47
N LEU A 455 17.24 -38.76 23.41
CA LEU A 455 18.53 -39.18 23.96
C LEU A 455 18.96 -40.48 23.30
N TYR A 456 20.16 -40.48 22.75
CA TYR A 456 20.74 -41.68 22.19
C TYR A 456 22.26 -41.72 22.37
N PHE A 457 22.82 -42.88 22.17
CA PHE A 457 24.23 -43.19 22.39
C PHE A 457 24.78 -43.91 21.17
N ILE A 458 26.00 -43.61 20.78
CA ILE A 458 26.77 -44.51 19.92
C ILE A 458 27.58 -45.37 20.85
N LEU A 459 27.25 -46.66 20.88
CA LEU A 459 27.81 -47.68 21.79
C LEU A 459 28.58 -48.72 20.98
N LYS A 460 29.77 -49.07 21.46
CA LYS A 460 30.58 -50.22 21.01
C LYS A 460 31.06 -51.00 22.23
N ARG A 461 30.94 -52.33 22.19
CA ARG A 461 31.41 -53.24 23.24
C ARG A 461 32.61 -54.07 22.74
N GLU A 462 33.33 -54.75 23.63
CA GLU A 462 34.51 -55.55 23.24
C GLU A 462 34.20 -56.63 22.19
N GLU A 463 33.03 -57.25 22.27
CA GLU A 463 32.61 -58.31 21.38
C GLU A 463 32.05 -57.81 20.02
N ASP A 464 31.78 -56.51 19.90
CA ASP A 464 31.16 -55.88 18.73
C ASP A 464 32.23 -55.16 17.91
N ASP A 465 32.42 -55.57 16.67
CA ASP A 465 33.29 -54.85 15.73
C ASP A 465 32.63 -53.54 15.18
N GLN A 466 31.34 -53.26 15.48
CA GLN A 466 30.60 -52.15 14.93
C GLN A 466 29.99 -51.28 16.03
N GLU A 467 30.05 -49.96 15.80
CA GLU A 467 29.32 -48.97 16.59
C GLU A 467 27.82 -49.10 16.30
N ARG A 468 27.00 -49.01 17.35
CA ARG A 468 25.51 -49.08 17.25
C ARG A 468 24.90 -47.86 17.85
N LYS A 469 23.87 -47.33 17.18
CA LYS A 469 22.99 -46.30 17.79
C LYS A 469 22.01 -47.00 18.73
N VAL A 470 22.06 -46.64 19.99
CA VAL A 470 21.19 -47.18 21.06
C VAL A 470 20.41 -46.02 21.69
N MET A 471 19.08 -46.08 21.65
CA MET A 471 18.21 -45.13 22.34
C MET A 471 18.26 -45.40 23.86
N LEU A 472 17.91 -44.40 24.67
CA LEU A 472 17.94 -44.49 26.11
C LEU A 472 17.26 -45.79 26.66
N GLU A 473 16.04 -46.08 26.19
CA GLU A 473 15.29 -47.30 26.59
C GLU A 473 15.96 -48.60 26.08
N GLY A 474 16.76 -48.52 25.06
CA GLY A 474 17.49 -49.66 24.50
C GLY A 474 18.70 -50.10 25.37
N LEU A 475 19.22 -49.22 26.24
CA LEU A 475 20.38 -49.48 27.05
C LEU A 475 20.21 -50.67 28.02
N GLU A 476 19.00 -50.90 28.55
CA GLU A 476 18.70 -52.05 29.41
C GLU A 476 18.94 -53.41 28.71
N LYS A 477 18.71 -53.48 27.39
CA LYS A 477 19.02 -54.68 26.61
C LYS A 477 20.52 -54.89 26.43
N GLU A 478 21.29 -53.83 26.61
CA GLU A 478 22.74 -53.86 26.59
C GLU A 478 23.35 -54.09 27.97
N GLY A 479 22.54 -54.39 28.99
CA GLY A 479 23.02 -54.56 30.39
C GLY A 479 23.36 -53.26 31.11
N ILE A 480 22.97 -52.11 30.56
CA ILE A 480 23.25 -50.80 31.12
C ILE A 480 21.96 -50.26 31.73
N THR A 481 21.91 -50.10 33.04
CA THR A 481 20.74 -49.49 33.70
C THR A 481 20.89 -47.99 33.76
N TYR A 482 19.76 -47.26 33.82
CA TYR A 482 19.81 -45.81 33.87
C TYR A 482 18.84 -45.24 34.91
N GLU A 483 19.21 -44.08 35.45
CA GLU A 483 18.36 -43.22 36.29
C GLU A 483 18.37 -41.82 35.73
N ILE A 484 17.23 -41.11 35.85
CA ILE A 484 17.07 -39.76 35.34
C ILE A 484 16.71 -38.85 36.53
N GLU A 485 17.46 -37.78 36.64
CA GLU A 485 17.18 -36.68 37.55
C GLU A 485 16.81 -35.46 36.68
N ASP A 486 15.57 -35.04 36.73
CA ASP A 486 15.07 -33.86 36.03
C ASP A 486 14.63 -32.81 37.05
N GLU A 487 15.08 -31.57 36.88
CA GLU A 487 14.58 -30.45 37.66
C GLU A 487 13.17 -30.10 37.17
N GLU A 488 12.16 -30.69 37.82
CA GLU A 488 10.76 -30.51 37.46
C GLU A 488 10.32 -29.03 37.38
N GLY A 489 9.61 -28.66 36.33
CA GLY A 489 8.60 -27.60 36.38
C GLY A 489 8.93 -26.29 35.70
N LYS A 490 10.01 -26.15 34.92
CA LYS A 490 10.37 -24.85 34.31
C LYS A 490 10.15 -24.73 32.80
N ASN A 491 9.49 -25.68 32.17
CA ASN A 491 9.37 -25.71 30.72
C ASN A 491 7.96 -25.58 30.21
N SER A 492 7.57 -24.37 29.97
CA SER A 492 6.60 -24.07 28.92
C SER A 492 7.22 -23.08 27.96
N PHE A 493 6.81 -23.05 26.70
CA PHE A 493 7.13 -21.99 25.74
C PHE A 493 6.84 -20.58 26.30
N GLU A 494 6.22 -20.47 27.45
CA GLU A 494 5.84 -19.21 28.10
C GLU A 494 6.87 -18.62 29.05
N ASN A 495 7.81 -19.45 29.61
CA ASN A 495 8.73 -19.00 30.66
C ASN A 495 10.20 -19.34 30.37
N TYR A 496 10.78 -18.66 29.38
CA TYR A 496 12.14 -18.90 28.90
C TYR A 496 13.22 -18.07 29.60
N THR A 497 13.40 -18.20 30.87
CA THR A 497 14.46 -17.45 31.54
C THR A 497 15.69 -18.28 31.88
N ASP A 498 15.56 -19.61 32.00
CA ASP A 498 16.64 -20.45 32.51
C ASP A 498 16.87 -21.71 31.66
N ASN A 499 18.12 -22.16 31.57
CA ASN A 499 18.48 -23.44 30.96
C ASN A 499 17.89 -24.59 31.81
N ARG A 500 17.37 -25.61 31.14
CA ARG A 500 16.97 -26.86 31.75
C ARG A 500 18.18 -27.78 31.82
N VAL A 501 18.33 -28.50 32.94
CA VAL A 501 19.36 -29.51 33.12
C VAL A 501 18.69 -30.85 33.35
N VAL A 502 18.94 -31.81 32.47
CA VAL A 502 18.55 -33.21 32.66
C VAL A 502 19.81 -34.02 32.93
N THR A 503 19.83 -34.73 34.06
CA THR A 503 20.95 -35.60 34.42
C THR A 503 20.54 -37.05 34.20
N VAL A 504 21.31 -37.76 33.39
CA VAL A 504 21.16 -39.20 33.17
C VAL A 504 22.34 -39.91 33.79
N LYS A 505 22.08 -40.85 34.69
CA LYS A 505 23.10 -41.70 35.30
C LYS A 505 23.03 -43.08 34.69
N LEU A 506 24.08 -43.49 33.96
CA LEU A 506 24.21 -44.82 33.37
C LEU A 506 25.06 -45.68 34.26
N THR A 507 24.55 -46.83 34.70
CA THR A 507 25.26 -47.78 35.57
C THR A 507 25.74 -48.97 34.75
N PHE A 508 27.04 -49.25 34.85
CA PHE A 508 27.74 -50.34 34.20
C PHE A 508 28.21 -51.35 35.26
N ASP A 509 27.51 -52.47 35.30
CA ASP A 509 27.82 -53.56 36.26
C ASP A 509 28.50 -54.76 35.58
N ASP A 510 28.29 -54.94 34.26
CA ASP A 510 28.84 -56.03 33.48
C ASP A 510 30.33 -55.85 33.24
N GLN A 511 31.07 -56.99 33.32
CA GLN A 511 32.49 -57.05 32.99
C GLN A 511 32.65 -56.98 31.48
N ASP A 512 32.99 -55.79 30.99
CA ASP A 512 33.14 -55.52 29.56
C ASP A 512 33.95 -54.24 29.30
N LYS A 513 34.30 -54.04 28.01
CA LYS A 513 34.88 -52.79 27.51
C LYS A 513 33.81 -51.99 26.75
N TYR A 514 33.73 -50.72 27.08
CA TYR A 514 32.75 -49.80 26.53
C TYR A 514 33.47 -48.65 25.81
N GLU A 515 33.01 -48.37 24.56
CA GLU A 515 33.23 -47.07 23.92
C GLU A 515 31.82 -46.45 23.74
N ILE A 516 31.58 -45.35 24.42
CA ILE A 516 30.26 -44.71 24.44
C ILE A 516 30.34 -43.21 24.18
N LYS A 517 29.48 -42.71 23.30
CA LYS A 517 29.36 -41.29 23.01
C LYS A 517 27.92 -40.87 23.14
N PRO A 518 27.59 -39.93 24.06
CA PRO A 518 26.22 -39.46 24.22
C PRO A 518 25.84 -38.41 23.21
N TYR A 519 24.56 -38.44 22.79
CA TYR A 519 23.90 -37.48 21.91
C TYR A 519 22.56 -37.09 22.49
N CYS A 520 22.14 -35.89 22.19
CA CYS A 520 20.76 -35.47 22.43
C CYS A 520 20.29 -34.53 21.29
N VAL A 521 18.98 -34.51 21.08
CA VAL A 521 18.34 -33.61 20.14
C VAL A 521 17.32 -32.77 20.90
N ASP A 522 17.38 -31.44 20.72
CA ASP A 522 16.39 -30.52 21.32
C ASP A 522 15.04 -30.56 20.56
N MET A 523 14.10 -29.74 21.02
CA MET A 523 12.77 -29.61 20.40
C MET A 523 12.80 -28.96 19.02
N PHE A 524 13.91 -28.31 18.64
CA PHE A 524 14.11 -27.66 17.35
C PHE A 524 14.97 -28.51 16.40
N GLY A 525 15.38 -29.71 16.82
CA GLY A 525 16.15 -30.63 16.02
C GLY A 525 17.67 -30.36 16.02
N ASN A 526 18.16 -29.45 16.89
CA ASN A 526 19.60 -29.27 17.02
C ASN A 526 20.20 -30.46 17.78
N GLU A 527 21.23 -31.07 17.22
CA GLU A 527 21.87 -32.23 17.79
C GLU A 527 23.14 -31.84 18.56
N GLY A 528 23.16 -32.15 19.86
CA GLY A 528 24.30 -32.00 20.73
C GLY A 528 25.05 -33.31 20.94
N THR A 529 26.37 -33.26 21.04
CA THR A 529 27.22 -34.39 21.37
C THR A 529 28.48 -33.89 22.08
N THR A 530 29.21 -34.82 22.75
CA THR A 530 30.53 -34.53 23.29
C THR A 530 31.61 -34.55 22.21
N GLU A 531 32.70 -33.83 22.38
CA GLU A 531 33.84 -33.89 21.46
C GLU A 531 34.46 -35.29 21.46
N GLU A 532 34.58 -35.92 22.65
CA GLU A 532 35.24 -37.19 22.86
C GLU A 532 34.28 -38.36 22.94
N THR A 533 34.74 -39.55 22.56
CA THR A 533 34.13 -40.84 22.87
C THR A 533 34.76 -41.36 24.15
N TYR A 534 33.96 -41.73 25.14
CA TYR A 534 34.42 -42.23 26.42
C TYR A 534 34.72 -43.71 26.31
N LYS A 535 35.97 -44.09 26.68
CA LYS A 535 36.48 -45.46 26.56
C LYS A 535 36.90 -45.98 27.94
N PHE A 536 36.27 -47.08 28.37
CA PHE A 536 36.59 -47.67 29.68
C PHE A 536 36.22 -49.16 29.72
N ALA A 537 36.81 -49.85 30.72
CA ALA A 537 36.43 -51.22 31.05
C ALA A 537 36.00 -51.29 32.51
N VAL A 538 35.02 -52.09 32.78
CA VAL A 538 34.64 -52.54 34.13
C VAL A 538 35.17 -53.96 34.26
N ASP A 539 36.04 -54.21 35.26
CA ASP A 539 36.65 -55.47 35.55
C ASP A 539 36.57 -55.69 37.06
N THR A 540 35.62 -56.50 37.48
CA THR A 540 35.32 -56.78 38.89
C THR A 540 35.93 -58.09 39.38
N GLU A 541 36.60 -58.83 38.53
CA GLU A 541 37.17 -60.13 38.85
C GLU A 541 38.67 -60.05 39.13
N ALA A 542 39.07 -60.71 40.23
CA ALA A 542 40.47 -60.82 40.56
C ALA A 542 41.15 -61.85 39.63
N PRO A 543 42.41 -61.63 39.26
CA PRO A 543 43.11 -62.59 38.40
C PRO A 543 43.24 -63.95 39.09
N VAL A 544 42.94 -64.99 38.36
CA VAL A 544 43.06 -66.38 38.83
C VAL A 544 44.46 -66.87 38.50
N ILE A 545 45.14 -67.44 39.55
CA ILE A 545 46.46 -68.03 39.37
C ILE A 545 46.34 -69.54 39.34
N GLU A 546 46.57 -70.10 38.17
CA GLU A 546 46.67 -71.54 38.01
C GLU A 546 48.12 -71.99 37.99
N TYR A 547 48.40 -73.06 38.78
CA TYR A 547 49.69 -73.64 38.81
C TYR A 547 49.68 -75.00 38.13
N THR A 548 50.52 -75.16 37.17
CA THR A 548 50.76 -76.44 36.53
C THR A 548 52.17 -76.91 36.95
N TYR A 549 52.23 -78.14 37.45
CA TYR A 549 53.50 -78.79 37.77
C TYR A 549 53.84 -79.75 36.64
N GLU A 550 54.97 -79.49 36.07
CA GLU A 550 55.59 -80.46 35.21
C GLU A 550 56.81 -81.06 35.97
N TYR A 551 56.85 -82.34 36.00
CA TYR A 551 58.09 -82.98 36.54
C TYR A 551 58.72 -83.83 35.42
N LEU A 552 59.96 -83.93 35.46
CA LEU A 552 60.74 -84.83 34.64
C LEU A 552 60.77 -86.19 35.33
N ASP A 553 60.39 -87.20 34.68
CA ASP A 553 60.54 -88.60 35.13
C ASP A 553 62.02 -89.03 35.10
N ALA A 554 62.30 -90.24 35.56
CA ALA A 554 63.66 -90.77 35.62
C ALA A 554 64.33 -90.82 34.24
N ASP A 555 63.59 -90.75 33.18
CA ASP A 555 64.08 -90.79 31.80
C ASP A 555 64.12 -89.36 31.15
N ASN A 556 64.03 -88.28 31.94
CA ASN A 556 64.04 -86.91 31.50
C ASN A 556 62.87 -86.58 30.51
N LYS A 557 61.74 -87.30 30.58
CA LYS A 557 60.54 -86.95 29.82
C LYS A 557 59.56 -86.11 30.65
N ARG A 558 58.95 -85.01 30.05
CA ARG A 558 57.90 -84.19 30.68
C ARG A 558 56.63 -85.03 30.85
N LYS A 559 56.08 -85.07 32.09
CA LYS A 559 54.75 -85.63 32.41
C LYS A 559 53.94 -84.58 33.13
#